data_b9074969b24617ad5c970fb83f4f0b79
#
_entry.id   b9074969b24617ad5c970fb83f4f0b79
#
_cell.length_a   1.000
_cell.length_b   1.000
_cell.length_c   1.000
_cell.angle_alpha   90.00
_cell.angle_beta   90.00
_cell.angle_gamma   90.00
#
_symmetry.space_group_name_H-M   'P 1'
#
loop_
_entity.id
_entity.type
_entity.pdbx_description
1 polymer ?
#
loop_
_entity_poly.entity_id
_entity_poly.type
_entity_poly.pdbx_seq_one_letter_code
_entity_poly.pdbx_strand_id
1 'polypeptide(L)' 'MPFETLLFSVERGIARLTLNRPGKLNSFNTTMHEEVRAALARVVPEGARVLVLTGAGRAFCAGQDLADRAVA' A
#
# COMPACT_ATOMS: atom_id res chain seq x y z
N MET A 1 6.32 4.30 -11.78
CA MET A 1 7.34 3.59 -11.01
C MET A 1 6.71 2.45 -10.23
N PRO A 2 7.15 1.22 -10.42
CA PRO A 2 6.57 0.09 -9.71
C PRO A 2 6.97 0.09 -8.23
N PHE A 3 6.02 -0.24 -7.38
CA PHE A 3 6.29 -0.46 -5.97
C PHE A 3 6.60 -1.94 -5.73
N GLU A 4 7.34 -2.23 -4.68
CA GLU A 4 7.67 -3.62 -4.32
C GLU A 4 6.58 -4.26 -3.47
N THR A 5 5.94 -3.47 -2.61
CA THR A 5 5.00 -3.99 -1.62
C THR A 5 3.56 -3.55 -1.86
N LEU A 6 3.31 -2.80 -2.93
CA LEU A 6 1.99 -2.28 -3.27
C LEU A 6 1.70 -2.47 -4.74
N LEU A 7 0.40 -2.53 -5.05
CA LEU A 7 -0.11 -2.28 -6.39
C LEU A 7 -0.88 -0.98 -6.30
N PHE A 8 -0.61 -0.04 -7.19
CA PHE A 8 -1.26 1.26 -7.17
C PHE A 8 -1.66 1.67 -8.58
N SER A 9 -2.90 2.13 -8.72
CA SER A 9 -3.39 2.62 -10.00
C SER A 9 -4.39 3.75 -9.77
N VAL A 10 -4.48 4.65 -10.75
CA VAL A 10 -5.50 5.70 -10.75
C VAL A 10 -6.22 5.63 -12.09
N GLU A 11 -7.52 5.49 -12.06
CA GLU A 11 -8.33 5.31 -13.25
C GLU A 11 -9.70 5.91 -13.02
N ARG A 12 -10.12 6.80 -13.91
CA ARG A 12 -11.45 7.40 -13.86
C ARG A 12 -11.76 8.04 -12.51
N GLY A 13 -10.77 8.69 -11.91
CA GLY A 13 -10.95 9.37 -10.63
C GLY A 13 -10.89 8.44 -9.42
N ILE A 14 -10.56 7.17 -9.61
CA ILE A 14 -10.48 6.21 -8.52
C ILE A 14 -9.03 5.76 -8.38
N ALA A 15 -8.45 5.98 -7.21
CA ALA A 15 -7.15 5.44 -6.86
C ALA A 15 -7.35 4.09 -6.16
N ARG A 16 -6.64 3.07 -6.60
CA ARG A 16 -6.69 1.75 -5.97
C ARG A 16 -5.31 1.43 -5.42
N LEU A 17 -5.23 1.21 -4.13
CA LEU A 17 -3.99 0.86 -3.47
C LEU A 17 -4.16 -0.52 -2.83
N THR A 18 -3.42 -1.50 -3.32
CA THR A 18 -3.50 -2.87 -2.82
C THR A 18 -2.22 -3.20 -2.08
N LEU A 19 -2.34 -3.52 -0.80
CA LEU A 19 -1.20 -4.01 -0.03
C LEU A 19 -0.83 -5.38 -0.59
N ASN A 20 0.43 -5.57 -0.97
CA ASN A 20 0.86 -6.75 -1.73
C ASN A 20 2.05 -7.45 -1.10
N ARG A 21 1.89 -7.87 0.14
CA ARG A 21 2.80 -8.77 0.85
C ARG A 21 2.01 -9.96 1.40
N PRO A 22 1.33 -10.74 0.51
CA PRO A 22 0.41 -11.78 0.99
C PRO A 22 1.10 -12.87 1.82
N GLY A 23 2.37 -13.16 1.55
CA GLY A 23 3.12 -14.13 2.34
C GLY A 23 3.39 -13.68 3.77
N LYS A 24 3.23 -12.41 4.07
CA LYS A 24 3.36 -11.83 5.41
C LYS A 24 2.05 -11.24 5.89
N LEU A 25 0.92 -11.68 5.29
CA LEU A 25 -0.43 -11.20 5.61
C LEU A 25 -0.51 -9.68 5.52
N ASN A 26 0.24 -9.09 4.59
CA ASN A 26 0.30 -7.65 4.33
C ASN A 26 0.70 -6.82 5.55
N SER A 27 1.53 -7.38 6.42
CA SER A 27 2.09 -6.61 7.53
C SER A 27 3.08 -5.57 7.00
N PHE A 28 3.15 -4.43 7.68
CA PHE A 28 3.95 -3.28 7.25
C PHE A 28 5.40 -3.44 7.68
N ASN A 29 6.31 -3.37 6.71
CA ASN A 29 7.74 -3.19 6.96
C ASN A 29 8.13 -1.76 6.56
N THR A 30 9.41 -1.41 6.67
CA THR A 30 9.89 -0.07 6.33
C THR A 30 9.56 0.31 4.90
N THR A 31 9.82 -0.61 3.95
CA THR A 31 9.56 -0.35 2.54
C THR A 31 8.09 -0.05 2.29
N MET A 32 7.18 -0.84 2.89
CA MET A 32 5.75 -0.61 2.70
C MET A 32 5.31 0.73 3.28
N HIS A 33 5.83 1.13 4.46
CA HIS A 33 5.51 2.45 5.00
C HIS A 33 5.90 3.57 4.04
N GLU A 34 7.11 3.48 3.47
CA GLU A 34 7.59 4.48 2.52
C GLU A 34 6.75 4.48 1.24
N GLU A 35 6.43 3.29 0.73
CA GLU A 35 5.67 3.18 -0.51
C GLU A 35 4.22 3.63 -0.36
N VAL A 36 3.58 3.30 0.76
CA VAL A 36 2.22 3.79 1.02
C VAL A 36 2.22 5.31 1.08
N ARG A 37 3.20 5.90 1.76
CA ARG A 37 3.30 7.36 1.82
C ARG A 37 3.46 7.97 0.45
N ALA A 38 4.32 7.39 -0.38
CA ALA A 38 4.54 7.87 -1.75
C ALA A 38 3.27 7.72 -2.60
N ALA A 39 2.56 6.60 -2.47
CA ALA A 39 1.33 6.37 -3.22
C ALA A 39 0.24 7.36 -2.82
N LEU A 40 0.08 7.59 -1.52
CA LEU A 40 -0.94 8.54 -1.03
C LEU A 40 -0.68 9.96 -1.53
N ALA A 41 0.60 10.33 -1.67
CA ALA A 41 0.95 11.65 -2.18
C ALA A 41 0.58 11.82 -3.66
N ARG A 42 0.31 10.72 -4.38
CA ARG A 42 -0.07 10.77 -5.80
C ARG A 42 -1.58 10.84 -6.02
N VAL A 43 -2.38 10.58 -4.98
CA VAL A 43 -3.85 10.45 -5.12
C VAL A 43 -4.46 11.74 -5.67
N VAL A 44 -4.21 12.86 -5.02
CA VAL A 44 -4.78 14.15 -5.43
C VAL A 44 -4.16 14.67 -6.73
N PRO A 45 -2.81 14.72 -6.87
CA PRO A 45 -2.21 15.21 -8.13
C PRO A 45 -2.64 14.42 -9.36
N GLU A 46 -2.94 13.12 -9.22
CA GLU A 46 -3.36 12.31 -10.36
C GLU A 46 -4.86 12.36 -10.58
N GLY A 47 -5.58 13.22 -9.87
CA GLY A 47 -6.98 13.49 -10.12
C GLY A 47 -7.95 12.50 -9.50
N ALA A 48 -7.50 11.70 -8.55
CA ALA A 48 -8.39 10.75 -7.89
C ALA A 48 -9.28 11.48 -6.90
N ARG A 49 -10.53 11.06 -6.85
CA ARG A 49 -11.55 11.60 -5.94
C ARG A 49 -11.95 10.57 -4.90
N VAL A 50 -11.57 9.31 -5.11
CA VAL A 50 -11.88 8.19 -4.24
C VAL A 50 -10.62 7.34 -4.11
N LEU A 51 -10.35 6.85 -2.93
CA LEU A 51 -9.28 5.89 -2.68
C LEU A 51 -9.90 4.57 -2.22
N VAL A 52 -9.58 3.49 -2.94
CA VAL A 52 -9.95 2.14 -2.53
C VAL A 52 -8.69 1.48 -1.99
N LEU A 53 -8.74 1.06 -0.74
CA LEU A 53 -7.61 0.42 -0.06
C LEU A 53 -7.97 -1.03 0.23
N THR A 54 -7.14 -1.96 -0.24
CA THR A 54 -7.41 -3.38 -0.07
C THR A 54 -6.10 -4.14 0.16
N GLY A 55 -6.21 -5.44 0.42
CA GLY A 55 -5.06 -6.31 0.62
C GLY A 55 -5.11 -7.50 -0.31
N ALA A 56 -3.97 -7.85 -0.90
CA ALA A 56 -3.86 -9.04 -1.73
C ALA A 56 -3.89 -10.29 -0.84
N GLY A 57 -4.46 -11.38 -1.37
CA GLY A 57 -4.52 -12.63 -0.65
C GLY A 57 -5.63 -12.66 0.39
N ARG A 58 -5.43 -13.45 1.43
CA ARG A 58 -6.49 -13.77 2.39
C ARG A 58 -6.64 -12.78 3.54
N ALA A 59 -5.74 -11.82 3.67
CA ALA A 59 -5.79 -10.84 4.75
C ALA A 59 -5.70 -9.43 4.19
N PHE A 60 -6.37 -8.50 4.84
CA PHE A 60 -6.18 -7.08 4.52
C PHE A 60 -4.81 -6.62 5.00
N CYS A 61 -4.57 -6.67 6.30
CA CYS A 61 -3.31 -6.20 6.90
C CYS A 61 -3.20 -6.78 8.32
N ALA A 62 -2.07 -7.41 8.63
CA ALA A 62 -1.85 -7.97 9.96
C ALA A 62 -1.23 -6.98 10.95
N GLY A 63 -0.96 -5.76 10.51
CA GLY A 63 -0.36 -4.73 11.34
C GLY A 63 1.11 -4.53 11.05
N GLN A 64 1.88 -4.15 12.07
CA GLN A 64 3.31 -3.92 11.91
C GLN A 64 4.06 -5.26 11.83
N ASP A 65 5.02 -5.35 10.91
CA ASP A 65 5.88 -6.52 10.82
C ASP A 65 6.89 -6.48 11.97
N LEU A 66 6.71 -7.38 12.92
CA LEU A 66 7.53 -7.39 14.13
C LEU A 66 8.98 -7.79 13.86
N ALA A 67 9.25 -8.39 12.71
CA ALA A 67 10.61 -8.73 12.33
C ALA A 67 11.38 -7.50 11.80
N ASP A 68 10.69 -6.44 11.42
CA ASP A 68 11.29 -5.21 10.89
C ASP A 68 11.31 -4.15 11.98
N ARG A 69 12.44 -3.98 12.62
CA ARG A 69 12.58 -3.05 13.74
C ARG A 69 12.94 -1.63 13.33
N ALA A 70 13.12 -1.39 12.04
CA ALA A 70 13.52 -0.08 11.56
C ALA A 70 12.42 0.97 11.73
N VAL A 71 11.17 0.53 11.87
CA VAL A 71 10.01 1.42 12.04
C VAL A 71 9.39 1.34 13.45
N ALA A 72 10.04 0.65 14.34
CA ALA A 72 9.55 0.51 15.71
C ALA A 72 9.69 1.82 16.49
#